data_0a8c2dcefaaf3a64ab8321e4d385d406
#
_entry.id   0a8c2dcefaaf3a64ab8321e4d385d406
#
_cell.length_a   1.000
_cell.length_b   1.000
_cell.length_c   1.000
_cell.angle_alpha   90.00
_cell.angle_beta   90.00
_cell.angle_gamma   90.00
#
_symmetry.space_group_name_H-M   'P 1'
#
loop_
_entity.id
_entity.type
_entity.pdbx_description
1 polymer ?
#
loop_
_entity_poly.entity_id
_entity_poly.type
_entity_poly.pdbx_seq_one_letter_code
_entity_poly.pdbx_strand_id
1 'polypeptide(L)'
;VQAEKGVIDGEQRERDSAFYRAFVESLERQYAGTTYPDKLPIGYKETRDEFTAESVRAFYARWYRPENMTLVIVGDLDDFDPTELVHQYFADLPVPEGEVLPEPPRGEPSLDDLFFVINEPEISQVSITVEMLRPWEDEPVNVETVTEDVPLWLAHRMLNLRYSELAKEEGAPFLSASVGQ
;
A
#
# COMPACT_ATOMS: atom_id res chain seq x y z
N VAL A 1 -4.01 24.87 -4.62
CA VAL A 1 -3.00 24.03 -5.29
C VAL A 1 -1.59 24.54 -4.99
N GLN A 2 -1.22 25.80 -5.29
CA GLN A 2 0.15 26.27 -5.14
C GLN A 2 0.65 26.23 -3.68
N ALA A 3 -0.17 26.65 -2.72
CA ALA A 3 0.19 26.57 -1.30
C ALA A 3 0.42 25.12 -0.84
N GLU A 4 -0.40 24.20 -1.30
CA GLU A 4 -0.31 22.77 -0.93
C GLU A 4 0.94 22.08 -1.46
N LYS A 5 1.49 22.51 -2.59
CA LYS A 5 2.77 21.96 -3.10
C LYS A 5 3.89 22.11 -2.07
N GLY A 6 3.98 23.29 -1.44
CA GLY A 6 4.99 23.54 -0.40
C GLY A 6 4.76 22.68 0.88
N VAL A 7 3.51 22.39 1.22
CA VAL A 7 3.16 21.52 2.34
C VAL A 7 3.59 20.08 2.03
N ILE A 8 3.25 19.56 0.84
CA ILE A 8 3.62 18.21 0.42
C ILE A 8 5.15 18.07 0.29
N ASP A 9 5.85 19.10 -0.20
CA ASP A 9 7.32 19.11 -0.24
C ASP A 9 7.93 19.09 1.17
N GLY A 10 7.28 19.70 2.15
CA GLY A 10 7.63 19.60 3.57
C GLY A 10 7.45 18.18 4.09
N GLU A 11 6.29 17.58 3.84
CA GLU A 11 5.98 16.21 4.22
C GLU A 11 6.96 15.20 3.59
N GLN A 12 7.30 15.37 2.32
CA GLN A 12 8.30 14.53 1.66
C GLN A 12 9.66 14.61 2.34
N ARG A 13 10.12 15.80 2.72
CA ARG A 13 11.39 15.97 3.44
C ARG A 13 11.40 15.34 4.82
N GLU A 14 10.26 15.35 5.52
CA GLU A 14 10.13 14.69 6.82
C GLU A 14 10.17 13.17 6.71
N ARG A 15 9.68 12.62 5.60
CA ARG A 15 9.69 11.18 5.32
C ARG A 15 11.01 10.69 4.72
N ASP A 16 11.83 11.59 4.15
CA ASP A 16 13.10 11.24 3.52
C ASP A 16 14.11 10.78 4.57
N SER A 17 14.15 9.48 4.78
CA SER A 17 15.12 8.81 5.63
C SER A 17 15.88 7.76 4.83
N ALA A 18 17.04 7.36 5.33
CA ALA A 18 17.83 6.29 4.72
C ALA A 18 17.01 5.00 4.50
N PHE A 19 16.21 4.63 5.48
CA PHE A 19 15.33 3.46 5.36
C PHE A 19 14.25 3.64 4.31
N TYR A 20 13.67 4.85 4.19
CA TYR A 20 12.68 5.12 3.16
C TYR A 20 13.28 5.07 1.76
N ARG A 21 14.47 5.62 1.56
CA ARG A 21 15.19 5.54 0.25
C ARG A 21 15.49 4.10 -0.13
N ALA A 22 16.01 3.30 0.82
CA ALA A 22 16.26 1.88 0.61
C ALA A 22 14.95 1.09 0.30
N PHE A 23 13.86 1.42 0.99
CA PHE A 23 12.54 0.83 0.73
C PHE A 23 12.04 1.14 -0.69
N VAL A 24 12.12 2.41 -1.13
CA VAL A 24 11.70 2.80 -2.49
C VAL A 24 12.53 2.07 -3.55
N GLU A 25 13.86 2.04 -3.40
CA GLU A 25 14.73 1.30 -4.32
C GLU A 25 14.40 -0.20 -4.35
N SER A 26 14.05 -0.78 -3.20
CA SER A 26 13.60 -2.18 -3.12
C SER A 26 12.32 -2.41 -3.92
N LEU A 27 11.32 -1.54 -3.75
CA LEU A 27 10.06 -1.63 -4.50
C LEU A 27 10.27 -1.53 -6.00
N GLU A 28 11.10 -0.58 -6.46
CA GLU A 28 11.39 -0.38 -7.88
C GLU A 28 12.02 -1.63 -8.52
N ARG A 29 12.88 -2.33 -7.77
CA ARG A 29 13.52 -3.55 -8.26
C ARG A 29 12.59 -4.76 -8.20
N GLN A 30 11.91 -4.95 -7.09
CA GLN A 30 11.07 -6.11 -6.83
C GLN A 30 9.80 -6.11 -7.70
N TYR A 31 9.22 -4.93 -7.91
CA TYR A 31 7.98 -4.78 -8.67
C TYR A 31 8.22 -4.10 -10.04
N ALA A 32 9.41 -4.25 -10.60
CA ALA A 32 9.70 -3.77 -11.93
C ALA A 32 8.68 -4.31 -12.95
N GLY A 33 8.21 -3.43 -13.85
CA GLY A 33 7.17 -3.77 -14.85
C GLY A 33 5.74 -3.61 -14.35
N THR A 34 5.55 -3.29 -13.07
CA THR A 34 4.24 -2.91 -12.53
C THR A 34 4.12 -1.41 -12.32
N THR A 35 2.91 -0.93 -12.10
CA THR A 35 2.66 0.47 -11.71
C THR A 35 2.76 0.69 -10.18
N TYR A 36 3.08 -0.34 -9.40
CA TYR A 36 3.08 -0.27 -7.94
C TYR A 36 4.12 0.71 -7.38
N PRO A 37 5.40 0.68 -7.83
CA PRO A 37 6.39 1.66 -7.38
C PRO A 37 6.00 3.12 -7.70
N ASP A 38 5.28 3.34 -8.82
CA ASP A 38 4.84 4.66 -9.27
C ASP A 38 3.63 5.20 -8.49
N LYS A 39 3.04 4.41 -7.60
CA LYS A 39 1.81 4.74 -6.85
C LYS A 39 2.06 5.05 -5.38
N LEU A 40 3.27 5.39 -5.00
CA LEU A 40 3.55 5.84 -3.63
C LEU A 40 2.70 7.06 -3.28
N PRO A 41 2.09 7.10 -2.08
CA PRO A 41 1.11 8.15 -1.72
C PRO A 41 1.64 9.58 -1.82
N ILE A 42 2.93 9.78 -1.57
CA ILE A 42 3.54 11.12 -1.66
C ILE A 42 3.70 11.58 -3.12
N GLY A 43 3.75 10.66 -4.09
CA GLY A 43 3.95 10.93 -5.50
C GLY A 43 5.33 11.50 -5.81
N TYR A 44 5.54 11.79 -7.10
CA TYR A 44 6.79 12.37 -7.60
C TYR A 44 6.72 13.90 -7.57
N LYS A 45 7.84 14.53 -7.21
CA LYS A 45 7.93 16.00 -7.18
C LYS A 45 7.68 16.62 -8.56
N GLU A 46 8.22 16.00 -9.60
CA GLU A 46 8.06 16.44 -11.00
C GLU A 46 6.57 16.50 -11.38
N THR A 47 5.82 15.46 -11.07
CA THR A 47 4.37 15.40 -11.32
C THR A 47 3.62 16.47 -10.51
N ARG A 48 3.98 16.67 -9.25
CA ARG A 48 3.36 17.71 -8.40
C ARG A 48 3.62 19.12 -8.91
N ASP A 49 4.84 19.38 -9.41
CA ASP A 49 5.21 20.69 -9.94
C ASP A 49 4.38 21.09 -11.16
N GLU A 50 3.92 20.11 -11.95
CA GLU A 50 3.05 20.31 -13.10
C GLU A 50 1.57 20.54 -12.74
N PHE A 51 1.15 20.23 -11.51
CA PHE A 51 -0.25 20.36 -11.11
C PHE A 51 -0.72 21.80 -11.16
N THR A 52 -1.86 22.01 -11.80
CA THR A 52 -2.62 23.26 -11.82
C THR A 52 -3.97 23.06 -11.15
N ALA A 53 -4.64 24.14 -10.81
CA ALA A 53 -6.02 24.05 -10.31
C ALA A 53 -6.97 23.41 -11.32
N GLU A 54 -6.69 23.60 -12.62
CA GLU A 54 -7.48 23.02 -13.72
C GLU A 54 -7.26 21.51 -13.82
N SER A 55 -5.99 21.05 -13.81
CA SER A 55 -5.68 19.63 -13.89
C SER A 55 -6.22 18.85 -12.69
N VAL A 56 -6.15 19.42 -11.48
CA VAL A 56 -6.71 18.80 -10.27
C VAL A 56 -8.24 18.73 -10.33
N ARG A 57 -8.92 19.77 -10.83
CA ARG A 57 -10.38 19.73 -11.04
C ARG A 57 -10.78 18.70 -12.08
N ALA A 58 -10.03 18.62 -13.19
CA ALA A 58 -10.28 17.64 -14.23
C ALA A 58 -10.12 16.20 -13.71
N PHE A 59 -9.08 15.95 -12.91
CA PHE A 59 -8.89 14.67 -12.25
C PHE A 59 -10.04 14.34 -11.30
N TYR A 60 -10.43 15.29 -10.45
CA TYR A 60 -11.54 15.12 -9.52
C TYR A 60 -12.85 14.79 -10.26
N ALA A 61 -13.20 15.58 -11.28
CA ALA A 61 -14.42 15.37 -12.07
C ALA A 61 -14.42 14.01 -12.79
N ARG A 62 -13.25 13.50 -13.14
CA ARG A 62 -13.11 12.23 -13.84
C ARG A 62 -13.26 11.01 -12.94
N TRP A 63 -12.69 11.05 -11.74
CA TRP A 63 -12.55 9.88 -10.90
C TRP A 63 -13.48 9.85 -9.68
N TYR A 64 -13.84 11.02 -9.14
CA TYR A 64 -14.73 11.13 -7.98
C TYR A 64 -16.19 11.16 -8.43
N ARG A 65 -16.65 10.01 -8.84
CA ARG A 65 -17.99 9.79 -9.41
C ARG A 65 -18.78 8.88 -8.49
N PRO A 66 -20.11 9.10 -8.33
CA PRO A 66 -20.95 8.22 -7.52
C PRO A 66 -20.83 6.75 -7.87
N GLU A 67 -20.64 6.41 -9.16
CA GLU A 67 -20.50 5.03 -9.64
C GLU A 67 -19.22 4.35 -9.15
N ASN A 68 -18.20 5.13 -8.74
CA ASN A 68 -16.94 4.65 -8.20
C ASN A 68 -16.89 4.71 -6.67
N MET A 69 -17.97 5.14 -6.00
CA MET A 69 -17.99 5.32 -4.56
C MET A 69 -18.62 4.14 -3.86
N THR A 70 -18.00 3.74 -2.76
CA THR A 70 -18.58 2.81 -1.78
C THR A 70 -18.67 3.51 -0.45
N LEU A 71 -19.87 3.61 0.12
CA LEU A 71 -20.08 4.18 1.43
C LEU A 71 -20.14 3.05 2.46
N VAL A 72 -19.29 3.13 3.48
CA VAL A 72 -19.28 2.18 4.60
C VAL A 72 -19.63 2.95 5.87
N ILE A 73 -20.71 2.52 6.55
CA ILE A 73 -21.17 3.09 7.81
C ILE A 73 -21.00 2.03 8.89
N VAL A 74 -20.21 2.34 9.92
CA VAL A 74 -19.95 1.43 11.04
C VAL A 74 -20.19 2.17 12.36
N GLY A 75 -20.98 1.60 13.23
CA GLY A 75 -21.29 2.18 14.54
C GLY A 75 -22.50 1.52 15.19
N ASP A 76 -22.85 2.01 16.35
CA ASP A 76 -24.13 1.71 16.99
C ASP A 76 -25.17 2.62 16.35
N LEU A 77 -26.07 2.06 15.56
CA LEU A 77 -27.04 2.81 14.78
C LEU A 77 -28.40 2.90 15.47
N ASP A 78 -28.61 2.14 16.57
CA ASP A 78 -29.89 2.09 17.30
C ASP A 78 -31.11 2.04 16.35
N ASP A 79 -32.07 2.98 16.52
CA ASP A 79 -33.26 3.13 15.68
C ASP A 79 -33.00 3.98 14.41
N PHE A 80 -31.76 4.25 14.08
CA PHE A 80 -31.37 5.13 13.00
C PHE A 80 -31.33 4.38 11.65
N ASP A 81 -32.09 4.86 10.66
CA ASP A 81 -32.01 4.34 9.29
C ASP A 81 -30.94 5.06 8.48
N PRO A 82 -29.75 4.43 8.26
CA PRO A 82 -28.71 5.04 7.47
C PRO A 82 -29.11 5.27 6.02
N THR A 83 -30.05 4.47 5.47
CA THR A 83 -30.51 4.56 4.09
C THR A 83 -31.18 5.90 3.80
N GLU A 84 -31.99 6.39 4.74
CA GLU A 84 -32.68 7.68 4.60
C GLU A 84 -31.68 8.83 4.52
N LEU A 85 -30.66 8.82 5.37
CA LEU A 85 -29.59 9.85 5.31
C LEU A 85 -28.71 9.73 4.07
N VAL A 86 -28.40 8.53 3.64
CA VAL A 86 -27.66 8.32 2.38
C VAL A 86 -28.45 8.96 1.23
N HIS A 87 -29.75 8.71 1.15
CA HIS A 87 -30.60 9.35 0.16
C HIS A 87 -30.63 10.88 0.31
N GLN A 88 -30.76 11.38 1.54
CA GLN A 88 -30.80 12.82 1.79
C GLN A 88 -29.54 13.56 1.33
N TYR A 89 -28.36 12.97 1.54
CA TYR A 89 -27.08 13.65 1.29
C TYR A 89 -26.41 13.27 -0.03
N PHE A 90 -26.75 12.13 -0.62
CA PHE A 90 -26.06 11.60 -1.80
C PHE A 90 -26.96 11.42 -3.03
N ALA A 91 -28.29 11.44 -2.90
CA ALA A 91 -29.18 11.20 -4.05
C ALA A 91 -29.06 12.26 -5.15
N ASP A 92 -28.74 13.51 -4.77
CA ASP A 92 -28.63 14.64 -5.69
C ASP A 92 -27.19 14.90 -6.17
N LEU A 93 -26.26 13.96 -5.90
CA LEU A 93 -24.90 14.10 -6.43
C LEU A 93 -24.94 14.10 -7.96
N PRO A 94 -24.29 15.07 -8.59
CA PRO A 94 -24.24 15.10 -10.05
C PRO A 94 -23.47 13.89 -10.58
N VAL A 95 -24.06 13.19 -11.52
CA VAL A 95 -23.39 12.14 -12.28
C VAL A 95 -22.68 12.81 -13.47
N PRO A 96 -21.35 12.86 -13.49
CA PRO A 96 -20.62 13.46 -14.61
C PRO A 96 -20.93 12.74 -15.92
N GLU A 97 -20.96 13.50 -17.03
CA GLU A 97 -21.10 12.93 -18.37
C GLU A 97 -19.86 12.07 -18.73
N GLY A 98 -20.08 11.06 -19.56
CA GLY A 98 -19.05 10.14 -20.05
C GLY A 98 -19.02 8.80 -19.34
N GLU A 99 -18.27 7.88 -19.90
CA GLU A 99 -18.13 6.52 -19.36
C GLU A 99 -17.27 6.49 -18.10
N VAL A 100 -17.58 5.57 -17.19
CA VAL A 100 -16.68 5.18 -16.11
C VAL A 100 -15.46 4.52 -16.75
N LEU A 101 -14.30 5.05 -16.46
CA LEU A 101 -13.08 4.50 -17.04
C LEU A 101 -12.70 3.20 -16.33
N PRO A 102 -12.24 2.21 -17.09
CA PRO A 102 -11.71 1.00 -16.49
C PRO A 102 -10.47 1.33 -15.63
N GLU A 103 -10.24 0.53 -14.62
CA GLU A 103 -9.02 0.62 -13.84
C GLU A 103 -7.81 0.45 -14.78
N PRO A 104 -6.80 1.32 -14.68
CA PRO A 104 -5.60 1.18 -15.52
C PRO A 104 -4.88 -0.14 -15.20
N PRO A 105 -4.26 -0.79 -16.20
CA PRO A 105 -3.55 -2.03 -16.00
C PRO A 105 -2.44 -1.82 -14.96
N ARG A 106 -2.34 -2.75 -14.03
CA ARG A 106 -1.35 -2.69 -12.93
C ARG A 106 0.03 -3.19 -13.35
N GLY A 107 0.12 -3.92 -14.46
CA GLY A 107 1.29 -4.70 -14.85
C GLY A 107 1.43 -5.97 -13.99
N GLU A 108 2.40 -6.79 -14.35
CA GLU A 108 2.71 -8.01 -13.63
C GLU A 108 4.18 -8.00 -13.24
N PRO A 109 4.53 -8.29 -11.97
CA PRO A 109 5.92 -8.41 -11.57
C PRO A 109 6.53 -9.67 -12.22
N SER A 110 7.85 -9.63 -12.47
CA SER A 110 8.57 -10.86 -12.82
C SER A 110 8.54 -11.82 -11.63
N LEU A 111 8.28 -13.10 -11.90
CA LEU A 111 8.38 -14.18 -10.94
C LEU A 111 9.71 -14.94 -11.05
N ASP A 112 10.64 -14.47 -11.89
CA ASP A 112 11.98 -15.01 -12.00
C ASP A 112 12.80 -14.74 -10.73
N ASP A 113 13.79 -15.57 -10.47
CA ASP A 113 14.72 -15.37 -9.35
C ASP A 113 15.40 -14.00 -9.47
N LEU A 114 15.22 -13.17 -8.48
CA LEU A 114 15.77 -11.83 -8.41
C LEU A 114 16.73 -11.74 -7.22
N PHE A 115 17.95 -11.32 -7.48
CA PHE A 115 18.91 -10.98 -6.43
C PHE A 115 19.44 -9.57 -6.63
N PHE A 116 19.35 -8.75 -5.59
CA PHE A 116 19.93 -7.41 -5.61
C PHE A 116 20.43 -7.00 -4.23
N VAL A 117 21.31 -6.01 -4.22
CA VAL A 117 21.83 -5.38 -3.01
C VAL A 117 21.53 -3.89 -3.07
N ILE A 118 21.01 -3.36 -1.98
CA ILE A 118 20.84 -1.93 -1.77
C ILE A 118 21.90 -1.47 -0.80
N ASN A 119 22.65 -0.47 -1.18
CA ASN A 119 23.68 0.12 -0.35
C ASN A 119 23.33 1.57 -0.01
N GLU A 120 22.75 1.77 1.16
CA GLU A 120 22.48 3.10 1.70
C GLU A 120 23.51 3.43 2.80
N PRO A 121 24.41 4.39 2.55
CA PRO A 121 25.55 4.66 3.45
C PRO A 121 25.17 5.05 4.88
N GLU A 122 23.98 5.60 5.09
CA GLU A 122 23.49 5.99 6.41
C GLU A 122 22.92 4.81 7.22
N ILE A 123 22.73 3.64 6.60
CA ILE A 123 22.27 2.42 7.28
C ILE A 123 23.47 1.61 7.72
N SER A 124 23.66 1.48 9.03
CA SER A 124 24.76 0.72 9.63
C SER A 124 24.47 -0.76 9.83
N GLN A 125 23.25 -1.19 9.60
CA GLN A 125 22.81 -2.58 9.78
C GLN A 125 22.72 -3.28 8.43
N VAL A 126 23.05 -4.58 8.43
CA VAL A 126 22.80 -5.45 7.28
C VAL A 126 21.48 -6.18 7.50
N SER A 127 20.57 -6.09 6.54
CA SER A 127 19.34 -6.87 6.49
C SER A 127 19.36 -7.80 5.29
N ILE A 128 18.93 -9.03 5.46
CA ILE A 128 18.75 -10.00 4.40
C ILE A 128 17.27 -10.40 4.38
N THR A 129 16.62 -10.20 3.26
CA THR A 129 15.22 -10.59 3.07
C THR A 129 15.16 -11.64 1.96
N VAL A 130 14.40 -12.70 2.20
CA VAL A 130 14.09 -13.72 1.18
C VAL A 130 12.58 -13.74 1.04
N GLU A 131 12.11 -13.43 -0.15
CA GLU A 131 10.68 -13.34 -0.43
C GLU A 131 10.30 -14.24 -1.59
N MET A 132 9.09 -14.75 -1.56
CA MET A 132 8.49 -15.51 -2.66
C MET A 132 7.25 -14.77 -3.12
N LEU A 133 7.29 -14.22 -4.33
CA LEU A 133 6.11 -13.66 -4.98
C LEU A 133 5.27 -14.77 -5.59
N ARG A 134 3.97 -14.66 -5.43
CA ARG A 134 2.98 -15.55 -6.07
C ARG A 134 1.93 -14.71 -6.77
N PRO A 135 1.32 -15.21 -7.85
CA PRO A 135 0.16 -14.55 -8.43
C PRO A 135 -0.92 -14.32 -7.36
N TRP A 136 -1.56 -13.17 -7.41
CA TRP A 136 -2.68 -12.88 -6.54
C TRP A 136 -3.90 -13.69 -7.01
N GLU A 137 -4.48 -14.44 -6.11
CA GLU A 137 -5.78 -15.10 -6.30
C GLU A 137 -6.79 -14.42 -5.39
N ASP A 138 -7.93 -14.02 -5.97
CA ASP A 138 -9.00 -13.38 -5.19
C ASP A 138 -9.83 -14.48 -4.50
N GLU A 139 -9.39 -14.85 -3.31
CA GLU A 139 -10.08 -15.83 -2.48
C GLU A 139 -11.10 -15.15 -1.57
N PRO A 140 -12.32 -15.67 -1.48
CA PRO A 140 -13.32 -15.11 -0.58
C PRO A 140 -12.90 -15.31 0.88
N VAL A 141 -12.99 -14.24 1.68
CA VAL A 141 -12.75 -14.33 3.12
C VAL A 141 -13.95 -14.99 3.80
N ASN A 142 -13.80 -16.26 4.16
CA ASN A 142 -14.81 -17.05 4.84
C ASN A 142 -14.17 -17.97 5.89
N VAL A 143 -14.99 -18.72 6.64
CA VAL A 143 -14.48 -19.59 7.71
C VAL A 143 -13.56 -20.69 7.18
N GLU A 144 -13.80 -21.19 5.99
CA GLU A 144 -13.00 -22.26 5.37
C GLU A 144 -11.61 -21.76 5.04
N THR A 145 -11.50 -20.66 4.25
CA THR A 145 -10.20 -20.06 3.86
C THR A 145 -9.40 -19.59 5.07
N VAL A 146 -10.05 -18.95 6.06
CA VAL A 146 -9.37 -18.54 7.30
C VAL A 146 -8.88 -19.76 8.09
N THR A 147 -9.65 -20.88 8.09
CA THR A 147 -9.23 -22.10 8.81
C THR A 147 -8.03 -22.76 8.13
N GLU A 148 -7.93 -22.70 6.81
CA GLU A 148 -6.79 -23.22 6.05
C GLU A 148 -5.51 -22.41 6.32
N ASP A 149 -5.63 -21.12 6.57
CA ASP A 149 -4.49 -20.25 6.90
C ASP A 149 -3.96 -20.41 8.34
N VAL A 150 -4.79 -20.85 9.28
CA VAL A 150 -4.43 -20.99 10.70
C VAL A 150 -3.15 -21.81 10.94
N PRO A 151 -2.94 -23.00 10.30
CA PRO A 151 -1.72 -23.79 10.50
C PRO A 151 -0.45 -23.03 10.09
N LEU A 152 -0.50 -22.30 8.96
CA LEU A 152 0.63 -21.52 8.49
C LEU A 152 0.91 -20.33 9.42
N TRP A 153 -0.12 -19.64 9.85
CA TRP A 153 -0.01 -18.56 10.82
C TRP A 153 0.59 -19.04 12.16
N LEU A 154 0.16 -20.21 12.67
CA LEU A 154 0.74 -20.81 13.86
C LEU A 154 2.20 -21.21 13.66
N ALA A 155 2.56 -21.77 12.50
CA ALA A 155 3.93 -22.10 12.16
C ALA A 155 4.84 -20.85 12.15
N HIS A 156 4.39 -19.76 11.51
CA HIS A 156 5.11 -18.48 11.55
C HIS A 156 5.28 -17.97 12.99
N ARG A 157 4.23 -18.05 13.80
CA ARG A 157 4.28 -17.64 15.20
C ARG A 157 5.31 -18.44 16.00
N MET A 158 5.33 -19.77 15.82
CA MET A 158 6.29 -20.65 16.48
C MET A 158 7.73 -20.36 16.06
N LEU A 159 7.97 -20.16 14.76
CA LEU A 159 9.28 -19.79 14.23
C LEU A 159 9.74 -18.43 14.77
N ASN A 160 8.87 -17.44 14.79
CA ASN A 160 9.20 -16.11 15.32
C ASN A 160 9.56 -16.14 16.82
N LEU A 161 8.87 -16.96 17.61
CA LEU A 161 9.25 -17.20 19.00
C LEU A 161 10.65 -17.81 19.09
N ARG A 162 10.94 -18.82 18.25
CA ARG A 162 12.25 -19.46 18.22
C ARG A 162 13.36 -18.50 17.81
N TYR A 163 13.14 -17.66 16.79
CA TYR A 163 14.10 -16.63 16.40
C TYR A 163 14.33 -15.61 17.52
N SER A 164 13.29 -15.22 18.24
CA SER A 164 13.40 -14.32 19.38
C SER A 164 14.20 -14.92 20.54
N GLU A 165 14.16 -16.24 20.76
CA GLU A 165 14.99 -16.94 21.74
C GLU A 165 16.44 -16.98 21.29
N LEU A 166 16.68 -17.40 20.05
CA LEU A 166 18.03 -17.50 19.48
C LEU A 166 18.76 -16.15 19.45
N ALA A 167 18.05 -15.06 19.15
CA ALA A 167 18.64 -13.72 19.14
C ALA A 167 19.14 -13.23 20.53
N LYS A 168 18.72 -13.89 21.62
CA LYS A 168 19.16 -13.57 23.00
C LYS A 168 20.38 -14.38 23.45
N GLU A 169 20.76 -15.41 22.70
CA GLU A 169 21.91 -16.25 23.03
C GLU A 169 23.22 -15.48 22.82
N GLU A 170 24.21 -15.77 23.66
CA GLU A 170 25.55 -15.20 23.48
C GLU A 170 26.16 -15.70 22.16
N GLY A 171 26.61 -14.78 21.32
CA GLY A 171 27.14 -15.11 20.00
C GLY A 171 26.08 -15.39 18.92
N ALA A 172 24.83 -15.00 19.15
CA ALA A 172 23.77 -15.11 18.16
C ALA A 172 24.20 -14.53 16.80
N PRO A 173 23.92 -15.22 15.67
CA PRO A 173 24.36 -14.79 14.34
C PRO A 173 23.56 -13.61 13.77
N PHE A 174 22.49 -13.21 14.45
CA PHE A 174 21.62 -12.10 14.03
C PHE A 174 21.06 -11.36 15.25
N LEU A 175 20.70 -10.11 15.07
CA LEU A 175 20.05 -9.27 16.08
C LEU A 175 18.54 -9.55 16.16
N SER A 176 17.94 -9.85 15.02
CA SER A 176 16.54 -10.25 14.90
C SER A 176 16.33 -11.04 13.62
N ALA A 177 15.34 -11.92 13.63
CA ALA A 177 14.82 -12.57 12.43
C ALA A 177 13.31 -12.76 12.58
N SER A 178 12.61 -12.72 11.44
CA SER A 178 11.17 -12.96 11.41
C SER A 178 10.77 -13.63 10.11
N VAL A 179 9.63 -14.33 10.16
CA VAL A 179 8.94 -14.90 9.01
C VAL A 179 7.48 -14.45 9.04
N GLY A 180 6.91 -14.20 7.88
CA GLY A 180 5.53 -13.77 7.72
C GLY A 180 5.02 -14.01 6.29
N GLN A 181 3.76 -13.72 6.10
CA GLN A 181 3.06 -13.76 4.82
C GLN A 181 2.38 -12.41 4.60
#